data_f5274c27c83764cea133d654fbe1a756
#
_entry.id   f5274c27c83764cea133d654fbe1a756
#
_cell.length_a   1.000
_cell.length_b   1.000
_cell.length_c   1.000
_cell.angle_alpha   90.00
_cell.angle_beta   90.00
_cell.angle_gamma   90.00
#
_symmetry.space_group_name_H-M   'P 1'
#
loop_
_entity.id
_entity.type
_entity.pdbx_description
1 polymer ?
#
loop_
_entity_poly.entity_id
_entity_poly.type
_entity_poly.pdbx_seq_one_letter_code
_entity_poly.pdbx_strand_id
1 'polypeptide(L)'
;MENKRLTYNQVLVILVIALFIIALVSLFFGRYPSPYWMPPELLFTDTMAQKLVLSLRLPRMLMSMFLGMALAVCGEVLQMIFRNPIVEPGFLGVSQGAAFGAAFEILFLGGSAISVELFAA
;
A
#
# COMPACT_ATOMS: atom_id res chain seq x y z
N MET A 1 -8.65 -39.36 -1.50
CA MET A 1 -7.83 -38.17 -1.21
C MET A 1 -8.74 -37.20 -0.44
N GLU A 2 -8.57 -37.11 0.85
CA GLU A 2 -9.36 -36.24 1.74
C GLU A 2 -8.92 -34.81 1.52
N ASN A 3 -9.77 -34.03 0.87
CA ASN A 3 -9.52 -32.62 0.59
C ASN A 3 -9.70 -31.86 1.91
N LYS A 4 -8.64 -31.74 2.68
CA LYS A 4 -8.60 -31.05 3.98
C LYS A 4 -8.90 -29.58 3.75
N ARG A 5 -10.18 -29.21 3.84
CA ARG A 5 -10.59 -27.78 3.75
C ARG A 5 -9.93 -27.02 4.90
N LEU A 6 -9.14 -26.03 4.56
CA LEU A 6 -8.50 -25.17 5.56
C LEU A 6 -9.59 -24.47 6.39
N THR A 7 -9.44 -24.50 7.70
CA THR A 7 -10.31 -23.76 8.60
C THR A 7 -10.07 -22.26 8.43
N TYR A 8 -11.10 -21.42 8.62
CA TYR A 8 -11.02 -19.96 8.51
C TYR A 8 -9.77 -19.37 9.21
N ASN A 9 -9.50 -19.82 10.45
CA ASN A 9 -8.33 -19.37 11.20
C ASN A 9 -7.00 -19.75 10.53
N GLN A 10 -6.93 -20.91 9.89
CA GLN A 10 -5.71 -21.34 9.17
C GLN A 10 -5.46 -20.47 7.95
N VAL A 11 -6.50 -20.13 7.20
CA VAL A 11 -6.40 -19.22 6.05
C VAL A 11 -5.95 -17.84 6.50
N LEU A 12 -6.51 -17.31 7.57
CA LEU A 12 -6.16 -16.01 8.12
C LEU A 12 -4.69 -15.98 8.56
N VAL A 13 -4.23 -17.00 9.29
CA VAL A 13 -2.82 -17.11 9.70
C VAL A 13 -1.88 -17.17 8.50
N ILE A 14 -2.22 -17.97 7.49
CA ILE A 14 -1.42 -18.06 6.26
C ILE A 14 -1.32 -16.70 5.56
N LEU A 15 -2.44 -15.96 5.46
CA LEU A 15 -2.45 -14.63 4.84
C LEU A 15 -1.60 -13.61 5.61
N VAL A 16 -1.67 -13.62 6.94
CA VAL A 16 -0.85 -12.74 7.79
C VAL A 16 0.64 -13.07 7.64
N ILE A 17 1.00 -14.36 7.65
CA ILE A 17 2.38 -14.79 7.44
C ILE A 17 2.86 -14.38 6.05
N ALA A 18 2.05 -14.61 5.02
CA ALA A 18 2.37 -14.23 3.64
C ALA A 18 2.60 -12.71 3.52
N LEU A 19 1.74 -11.89 4.16
CA LEU A 19 1.88 -10.44 4.20
C LEU A 19 3.23 -10.04 4.82
N PHE A 20 3.59 -10.64 5.96
CA PHE A 20 4.86 -10.37 6.63
C PHE A 20 6.08 -10.75 5.77
N ILE A 21 6.04 -11.90 5.13
CA ILE A 21 7.12 -12.37 4.25
C ILE A 21 7.26 -11.42 3.05
N ILE A 22 6.16 -11.04 2.40
CA ILE A 22 6.17 -10.12 1.25
C ILE A 22 6.70 -8.75 1.67
N ALA A 23 6.30 -8.24 2.84
CA ALA A 23 6.78 -6.98 3.38
C ALA A 23 8.30 -7.01 3.61
N LEU A 24 8.82 -8.06 4.25
CA LEU A 24 10.26 -8.24 4.47
C LEU A 24 11.03 -8.34 3.16
N VAL A 25 10.55 -9.17 2.22
CA VAL A 25 11.19 -9.31 0.90
C VAL A 25 11.20 -7.96 0.17
N SER A 26 10.09 -7.22 0.19
CA SER A 26 9.97 -5.90 -0.44
C SER A 26 10.96 -4.88 0.12
N LEU A 27 11.30 -4.97 1.40
CA LEU A 27 12.26 -4.07 2.03
C LEU A 27 13.68 -4.25 1.46
N PHE A 28 14.08 -5.50 1.19
CA PHE A 28 15.42 -5.85 0.71
C PHE A 28 15.50 -5.94 -0.82
N PHE A 29 14.36 -6.04 -1.49
CA PHE A 29 14.32 -6.10 -2.95
C PHE A 29 14.42 -4.69 -3.54
N GLY A 30 15.51 -4.42 -4.28
CA GLY A 30 15.71 -3.08 -4.86
C GLY A 30 16.97 -2.97 -5.70
N ARG A 31 17.13 -1.78 -6.33
CA ARG A 31 18.17 -1.53 -7.34
C ARG A 31 19.52 -1.10 -6.76
N TYR A 32 19.64 -0.99 -5.46
CA TYR A 32 20.88 -0.55 -4.79
C TYR A 32 21.27 -1.54 -3.70
N PRO A 33 22.58 -1.88 -3.53
CA PRO A 33 23.76 -1.51 -4.30
C PRO A 33 23.98 -2.37 -5.57
N SER A 34 23.39 -3.55 -5.63
CA SER A 34 23.44 -4.44 -6.78
C SER A 34 22.03 -4.71 -7.31
N PRO A 35 21.87 -5.06 -8.61
CA PRO A 35 20.54 -5.26 -9.16
C PRO A 35 19.83 -6.38 -8.40
N TYR A 36 18.63 -6.03 -7.87
CA TYR A 36 17.60 -6.87 -7.29
C TYR A 36 17.67 -7.22 -5.82
N TRP A 37 18.83 -7.42 -5.18
CA TRP A 37 18.90 -7.83 -3.79
C TRP A 37 19.93 -7.03 -2.99
N MET A 38 19.51 -6.50 -1.86
CA MET A 38 20.39 -5.80 -0.91
C MET A 38 20.69 -6.75 0.26
N PRO A 39 21.96 -7.13 0.47
CA PRO A 39 22.36 -7.93 1.64
C PRO A 39 22.03 -7.15 2.92
N PRO A 40 21.42 -7.81 3.95
CA PRO A 40 21.06 -7.14 5.20
C PRO A 40 22.27 -6.60 5.98
N GLU A 41 23.47 -7.09 5.72
CA GLU A 41 24.73 -6.61 6.33
C GLU A 41 25.04 -5.15 5.96
N LEU A 42 24.61 -4.69 4.77
CA LEU A 42 24.79 -3.31 4.32
C LEU A 42 23.98 -2.30 5.14
N LEU A 43 22.92 -2.73 5.82
CA LEU A 43 22.18 -1.86 6.74
C LEU A 43 23.03 -1.37 7.92
N PHE A 44 24.09 -2.10 8.25
CA PHE A 44 24.97 -1.77 9.38
C PHE A 44 26.29 -1.12 8.93
N THR A 45 26.68 -1.31 7.68
CA THR A 45 27.99 -0.85 7.16
C THR A 45 27.88 0.32 6.21
N ASP A 46 26.76 0.48 5.50
CA ASP A 46 26.59 1.54 4.49
C ASP A 46 25.49 2.54 4.88
N THR A 47 25.91 3.78 5.15
CA THR A 47 24.99 4.90 5.50
C THR A 47 23.99 5.21 4.38
N MET A 48 24.34 4.97 3.10
CA MET A 48 23.45 5.20 1.98
C MET A 48 22.35 4.12 1.92
N ALA A 49 22.72 2.86 2.13
CA ALA A 49 21.76 1.76 2.23
C ALA A 49 20.77 1.97 3.37
N GLN A 50 21.26 2.41 4.53
CA GLN A 50 20.44 2.73 5.69
C GLN A 50 19.43 3.84 5.41
N LYS A 51 19.87 4.94 4.80
CA LYS A 51 18.97 6.04 4.40
C LYS A 51 17.92 5.59 3.39
N LEU A 52 18.29 4.79 2.39
CA LEU A 52 17.35 4.27 1.40
C LEU A 52 16.26 3.39 2.03
N VAL A 53 16.64 2.51 2.94
CA VAL A 53 15.69 1.63 3.61
C VAL A 53 14.81 2.39 4.58
N LEU A 54 15.39 3.17 5.48
CA LEU A 54 14.64 3.84 6.56
C LEU A 54 13.85 5.05 6.08
N SER A 55 14.39 5.85 5.15
CA SER A 55 13.76 7.10 4.72
C SER A 55 12.91 7.00 3.46
N LEU A 56 13.09 5.95 2.64
CA LEU A 56 12.35 5.79 1.40
C LEU A 56 11.52 4.50 1.36
N ARG A 57 12.14 3.34 1.59
CA ARG A 57 11.44 2.06 1.41
C ARG A 57 10.46 1.76 2.54
N LEU A 58 10.89 1.93 3.77
CA LEU A 58 10.07 1.63 4.94
C LEU A 58 8.84 2.53 5.05
N PRO A 59 8.93 3.87 4.93
CA PRO A 59 7.74 4.71 4.93
C PRO A 59 6.78 4.38 3.79
N ARG A 60 7.29 4.13 2.60
CA ARG A 60 6.48 3.78 1.43
C ARG A 60 5.74 2.45 1.61
N MET A 61 6.41 1.46 2.20
CA MET A 61 5.81 0.17 2.53
C MET A 61 4.72 0.32 3.59
N LEU A 62 4.98 1.06 4.67
CA LEU A 62 3.98 1.32 5.71
C LEU A 62 2.76 2.06 5.16
N MET A 63 2.96 3.10 4.35
CA MET A 63 1.86 3.84 3.72
C MET A 63 1.02 2.94 2.81
N SER A 64 1.64 2.06 2.02
CA SER A 64 0.89 1.12 1.18
C SER A 64 0.08 0.10 2.00
N MET A 65 0.61 -0.35 3.15
CA MET A 65 -0.12 -1.23 4.06
C MET A 65 -1.32 -0.51 4.70
N PHE A 66 -1.13 0.72 5.21
CA PHE A 66 -2.22 1.51 5.78
C PHE A 66 -3.29 1.83 4.75
N LEU A 67 -2.89 2.20 3.53
CA LEU A 67 -3.83 2.45 2.44
C LEU A 67 -4.64 1.19 2.10
N GLY A 68 -3.98 0.03 1.99
CA GLY A 68 -4.66 -1.23 1.73
C GLY A 68 -5.65 -1.60 2.84
N MET A 69 -5.29 -1.42 4.11
CA MET A 69 -6.19 -1.63 5.25
C MET A 69 -7.39 -0.69 5.21
N ALA A 70 -7.17 0.59 4.95
CA ALA A 70 -8.24 1.57 4.84
C ALA A 70 -9.22 1.23 3.72
N LEU A 71 -8.71 0.88 2.54
CA LEU A 71 -9.55 0.49 1.40
C LEU A 71 -10.33 -0.79 1.68
N ALA A 72 -9.74 -1.77 2.37
CA ALA A 72 -10.42 -3.00 2.75
C ALA A 72 -11.61 -2.73 3.68
N VAL A 73 -11.40 -1.90 4.72
CA VAL A 73 -12.47 -1.51 5.66
C VAL A 73 -13.56 -0.72 4.95
N CYS A 74 -13.19 0.27 4.13
CA CYS A 74 -14.16 1.04 3.34
C CYS A 74 -14.96 0.13 2.40
N GLY A 75 -14.31 -0.81 1.73
CA GLY A 75 -14.97 -1.77 0.85
C GLY A 75 -16.01 -2.60 1.58
N GLU A 76 -15.66 -3.16 2.72
CA GLU A 76 -16.56 -3.96 3.56
C GLU A 76 -17.78 -3.16 4.02
N VAL A 77 -17.56 -1.94 4.50
CA VAL A 77 -18.64 -1.04 4.94
C VAL A 77 -19.59 -0.71 3.77
N LEU A 78 -19.05 -0.41 2.60
CA LEU A 78 -19.86 -0.11 1.42
C LEU A 78 -20.68 -1.32 0.96
N GLN A 79 -20.09 -2.51 0.96
CA GLN A 79 -20.81 -3.75 0.63
C GLN A 79 -21.96 -4.02 1.60
N MET A 80 -21.78 -3.74 2.90
CA MET A 80 -22.84 -3.82 3.89
C MET A 80 -23.97 -2.81 3.65
N ILE A 81 -23.62 -1.54 3.38
CA ILE A 81 -24.62 -0.47 3.15
C ILE A 81 -25.45 -0.76 1.91
N PHE A 82 -24.80 -1.12 0.82
CA PHE A 82 -25.47 -1.37 -0.47
C PHE A 82 -26.02 -2.80 -0.58
N ARG A 83 -25.72 -3.66 0.40
CA ARG A 83 -26.08 -5.12 0.38
C ARG A 83 -25.67 -5.78 -0.94
N ASN A 84 -24.57 -5.38 -1.50
CA ASN A 84 -24.09 -5.86 -2.79
C ASN A 84 -22.57 -6.11 -2.72
N PRO A 85 -22.11 -7.36 -2.88
CA PRO A 85 -20.69 -7.69 -2.77
C PRO A 85 -19.81 -7.18 -3.92
N ILE A 86 -20.42 -6.60 -4.97
CA ILE A 86 -19.68 -6.08 -6.13
C ILE A 86 -19.25 -4.61 -5.90
N VAL A 87 -19.82 -3.94 -4.90
CA VAL A 87 -19.52 -2.53 -4.65
C VAL A 87 -18.11 -2.39 -4.06
N GLU A 88 -17.35 -1.48 -4.64
CA GLU A 88 -16.01 -1.12 -4.17
C GLU A 88 -15.89 0.41 -3.99
N PRO A 89 -14.90 0.92 -3.23
CA PRO A 89 -14.72 2.36 -3.00
C PRO A 89 -14.58 3.17 -4.29
N GLY A 90 -14.01 2.59 -5.35
CA GLY A 90 -13.86 3.23 -6.66
C GLY A 90 -15.18 3.54 -7.38
N PHE A 91 -16.26 2.76 -7.11
CA PHE A 91 -17.56 2.94 -7.75
C PHE A 91 -18.25 4.27 -7.39
N LEU A 92 -17.99 4.80 -6.20
CA LEU A 92 -18.62 6.04 -5.74
C LEU A 92 -18.02 7.30 -6.36
N GLY A 93 -17.03 7.17 -7.24
CA GLY A 93 -16.40 8.32 -7.87
C GLY A 93 -15.40 9.08 -6.99
N VAL A 94 -15.14 8.62 -5.77
CA VAL A 94 -14.22 9.29 -4.84
C VAL A 94 -12.82 9.39 -5.41
N SER A 95 -12.29 8.30 -5.96
CA SER A 95 -10.97 8.29 -6.59
C SER A 95 -10.90 9.15 -7.84
N GLN A 96 -11.96 9.18 -8.62
CA GLN A 96 -12.06 10.03 -9.83
C GLN A 96 -12.18 11.50 -9.45
N GLY A 97 -12.94 11.82 -8.40
CA GLY A 97 -13.05 13.18 -7.85
C GLY A 97 -11.71 13.70 -7.32
N ALA A 98 -11.01 12.88 -6.54
CA ALA A 98 -9.67 13.19 -6.04
C ALA A 98 -8.67 13.43 -7.19
N ALA A 99 -8.67 12.57 -8.19
CA ALA A 99 -7.80 12.71 -9.37
C ALA A 99 -8.14 13.98 -10.17
N PHE A 100 -9.41 14.30 -10.34
CA PHE A 100 -9.86 15.52 -10.98
C PHE A 100 -9.43 16.76 -10.20
N GLY A 101 -9.64 16.78 -8.87
CA GLY A 101 -9.25 17.89 -8.00
C GLY A 101 -7.72 18.13 -8.04
N ALA A 102 -6.93 17.08 -7.94
CA ALA A 102 -5.48 17.17 -8.07
C ALA A 102 -5.04 17.70 -9.44
N ALA A 103 -5.62 17.20 -10.52
CA ALA A 103 -5.31 17.64 -11.88
C ALA A 103 -5.71 19.11 -12.10
N PHE A 104 -6.86 19.52 -11.61
CA PHE A 104 -7.33 20.90 -11.69
C PHE A 104 -6.38 21.87 -10.99
N GLU A 105 -5.94 21.51 -9.79
CA GLU A 105 -5.00 22.32 -9.02
C GLU A 105 -3.65 22.45 -9.76
N ILE A 106 -3.09 21.35 -10.25
CA ILE A 106 -1.82 21.36 -10.98
C ILE A 106 -1.89 22.23 -12.24
N LEU A 107 -3.00 22.17 -12.96
CA LEU A 107 -3.13 22.87 -14.24
C LEU A 107 -3.45 24.36 -14.10
N PHE A 108 -4.23 24.75 -13.08
CA PHE A 108 -4.80 26.09 -12.98
C PHE A 108 -4.28 26.92 -11.82
N LEU A 109 -3.79 26.29 -10.73
CA LEU A 109 -3.46 27.00 -9.49
C LEU A 109 -1.96 26.95 -9.11
N GLY A 110 -1.15 26.18 -9.84
CA GLY A 110 0.30 26.22 -9.70
C GLY A 110 0.97 25.00 -9.06
N GLY A 111 0.21 23.99 -8.63
CA GLY A 111 0.74 22.66 -8.30
C GLY A 111 1.58 22.56 -7.02
N SER A 112 1.29 23.36 -5.97
CA SER A 112 2.01 23.19 -4.71
C SER A 112 1.59 21.85 -4.03
N ALA A 113 2.52 21.19 -3.31
CA ALA A 113 2.24 19.89 -2.71
C ALA A 113 1.03 19.93 -1.76
N ILE A 114 0.94 20.99 -0.95
CA ILE A 114 -0.15 21.15 0.05
C ILE A 114 -1.48 21.44 -0.63
N SER A 115 -1.51 22.27 -1.67
CA SER A 115 -2.74 22.61 -2.37
C SER A 115 -3.26 21.41 -3.17
N VAL A 116 -2.38 20.64 -3.81
CA VAL A 116 -2.77 19.39 -4.52
C VAL A 116 -3.41 18.40 -3.55
N GLU A 117 -2.82 18.21 -2.35
CA GLU A 117 -3.41 17.34 -1.33
C GLU A 117 -4.81 17.82 -0.88
N LEU A 118 -4.98 19.11 -0.72
CA LEU A 118 -6.23 19.71 -0.27
C LEU A 118 -7.34 19.61 -1.33
N PHE A 119 -7.01 19.76 -2.60
CA PHE A 119 -7.96 19.61 -3.71
C PHE A 119 -8.23 18.14 -4.05
N ALA A 120 -7.35 17.22 -3.66
CA ALA A 120 -7.53 15.78 -3.83
C ALA A 120 -8.33 15.12 -2.68
N ALA A 121 -8.58 15.81 -1.57
CA ALA A 121 -9.34 15.30 -0.43
C ALA A 121 -10.84 15.53 -0.57
#